data_dc75e3ee8b4ab04ad88b7644623f9b7d
#
_entry.id   dc75e3ee8b4ab04ad88b7644623f9b7d
#
_cell.length_a   1.000
_cell.length_b   1.000
_cell.length_c   1.000
_cell.angle_alpha   90.00
_cell.angle_beta   90.00
_cell.angle_gamma   90.00
#
_symmetry.space_group_name_H-M   'P 1'
#
loop_
_entity.id
_entity.type
_entity.pdbx_description
1 polymer ?
#
loop_
_entity_poly.entity_id
_entity_poly.type
_entity_poly.pdbx_seq_one_letter_code
_entity_poly.pdbx_strand_id
1 'polypeptide(L)'
;SVAKNGQNPQFTEEEIEAIVTTGKDYDLQVAAHAHGDEGMQRAVRAGVKTIEHGTLMSEETADLMKKHNTYYIPTLSAGKYVAEKAKIKDYYPAVIVPKALEIGPQLQKTFAMAYNKGVNIAFGTDAGVFPHGENAKEFGYMVEAGMTPMEAIQSATIETAKVLKAEEALGQLA
;
A
#
# COMPACT_ATOMS: atom_id res chain seq x y z
N SER A 1 8.14 1.26 -13.72
CA SER A 1 8.97 2.26 -14.42
C SER A 1 10.10 1.58 -15.15
N VAL A 2 10.36 1.97 -16.41
CA VAL A 2 11.54 1.55 -17.20
C VAL A 2 12.80 2.31 -16.80
N ALA A 3 12.71 3.29 -15.93
CA ALA A 3 13.84 4.06 -15.44
C ALA A 3 14.80 3.18 -14.64
N LYS A 4 16.11 3.40 -14.80
CA LYS A 4 17.18 2.66 -14.09
C LYS A 4 17.00 2.67 -12.57
N ASN A 5 16.43 3.73 -12.01
CA ASN A 5 16.19 3.94 -10.59
C ASN A 5 14.71 4.28 -10.33
N GLY A 6 13.79 3.38 -10.72
CA GLY A 6 12.35 3.52 -10.45
C GLY A 6 11.97 3.50 -8.96
N GLN A 7 12.97 3.36 -8.08
CA GLN A 7 12.82 3.42 -6.62
C GLN A 7 13.08 4.82 -6.05
N ASN A 8 13.64 5.72 -6.84
CA ASN A 8 13.93 7.08 -6.37
C ASN A 8 12.63 7.87 -6.17
N PRO A 9 12.59 8.78 -5.17
CA PRO A 9 11.47 9.67 -4.98
C PRO A 9 11.28 10.56 -6.22
N GLN A 10 10.02 10.86 -6.55
CA GLN A 10 9.66 11.68 -7.72
C GLN A 10 9.31 13.12 -7.30
N PHE A 11 9.08 13.32 -6.00
CA PHE A 11 8.78 14.62 -5.41
C PHE A 11 9.75 14.91 -4.27
N THR A 12 10.01 16.20 -4.04
CA THR A 12 10.66 16.66 -2.81
C THR A 12 9.66 16.63 -1.65
N GLU A 13 10.14 16.75 -0.42
CA GLU A 13 9.28 16.78 0.76
C GLU A 13 8.39 18.02 0.74
N GLU A 14 8.95 19.19 0.35
CA GLU A 14 8.23 20.46 0.25
C GLU A 14 7.11 20.44 -0.80
N GLU A 15 7.31 19.76 -1.92
CA GLU A 15 6.26 19.57 -2.93
C GLU A 15 5.10 18.73 -2.38
N ILE A 16 5.39 17.65 -1.63
CA ILE A 16 4.36 16.82 -0.99
C ILE A 16 3.66 17.59 0.13
N GLU A 17 4.40 18.36 0.94
CA GLU A 17 3.81 19.23 1.97
C GLU A 17 2.83 20.24 1.37
N ALA A 18 3.15 20.82 0.22
CA ALA A 18 2.26 21.73 -0.49
C ALA A 18 0.96 21.03 -0.92
N ILE A 19 1.07 19.78 -1.43
CA ILE A 19 -0.10 18.96 -1.80
C ILE A 19 -0.95 18.64 -0.56
N VAL A 20 -0.32 18.21 0.53
CA VAL A 20 -1.02 17.87 1.79
C VAL A 20 -1.70 19.10 2.38
N THR A 21 -1.04 20.25 2.36
CA THR A 21 -1.60 21.52 2.86
C THR A 21 -2.82 21.94 2.04
N THR A 22 -2.70 21.89 0.70
CA THR A 22 -3.83 22.18 -0.19
C THR A 22 -4.98 21.20 0.03
N GLY A 23 -4.69 19.90 0.20
CA GLY A 23 -5.72 18.91 0.50
C GLY A 23 -6.49 19.23 1.78
N LYS A 24 -5.79 19.67 2.83
CA LYS A 24 -6.42 20.07 4.10
C LYS A 24 -7.36 21.24 3.95
N ASP A 25 -7.05 22.22 3.09
CA ASP A 25 -7.92 23.38 2.82
C ASP A 25 -9.27 22.98 2.21
N TYR A 26 -9.35 21.78 1.61
CA TYR A 26 -10.55 21.19 1.03
C TYR A 26 -11.12 20.01 1.84
N ASP A 27 -10.67 19.80 3.08
CA ASP A 27 -11.03 18.65 3.91
C ASP A 27 -10.68 17.28 3.29
N LEU A 28 -9.76 17.25 2.34
CA LEU A 28 -9.29 16.04 1.67
C LEU A 28 -8.07 15.45 2.38
N GLN A 29 -7.97 14.13 2.35
CA GLN A 29 -6.79 13.39 2.75
C GLN A 29 -5.97 13.03 1.51
N VAL A 30 -4.65 12.99 1.66
CA VAL A 30 -3.74 12.66 0.56
C VAL A 30 -3.26 11.21 0.72
N ALA A 31 -3.43 10.43 -0.33
CA ALA A 31 -2.88 9.08 -0.50
C ALA A 31 -1.63 9.14 -1.37
N ALA A 32 -0.61 8.35 -1.06
CA ALA A 32 0.62 8.32 -1.84
C ALA A 32 0.93 6.91 -2.36
N HIS A 33 0.89 6.75 -3.69
CA HIS A 33 1.47 5.58 -4.35
C HIS A 33 3.01 5.64 -4.23
N ALA A 34 3.62 4.67 -3.57
CA ALA A 34 5.06 4.61 -3.39
C ALA A 34 5.59 3.18 -3.29
N HIS A 35 6.63 2.87 -4.07
CA HIS A 35 7.34 1.59 -4.00
C HIS A 35 8.71 1.72 -3.32
N GLY A 36 9.40 2.83 -3.53
CA GLY A 36 10.73 3.09 -2.98
C GLY A 36 10.71 3.65 -1.57
N ASP A 37 11.63 3.22 -0.73
CA ASP A 37 11.66 3.54 0.70
C ASP A 37 11.79 5.04 0.97
N GLU A 38 12.74 5.72 0.32
CA GLU A 38 12.93 7.18 0.46
C GLU A 38 11.69 7.98 0.06
N GLY A 39 10.98 7.56 -1.01
CA GLY A 39 9.73 8.21 -1.42
C GLY A 39 8.63 8.08 -0.36
N MET A 40 8.53 6.90 0.26
CA MET A 40 7.60 6.66 1.36
C MET A 40 7.94 7.54 2.57
N GLN A 41 9.22 7.61 2.97
CA GLN A 41 9.64 8.43 4.11
C GLN A 41 9.29 9.91 3.92
N ARG A 42 9.55 10.48 2.74
CA ARG A 42 9.15 11.86 2.41
C ARG A 42 7.65 12.06 2.49
N ALA A 43 6.89 11.14 1.90
CA ALA A 43 5.44 11.21 1.92
C ALA A 43 4.88 11.16 3.36
N VAL A 44 5.41 10.26 4.19
CA VAL A 44 4.99 10.13 5.60
C VAL A 44 5.34 11.39 6.40
N ARG A 45 6.58 11.92 6.26
CA ARG A 45 6.99 13.16 6.95
C ARG A 45 6.14 14.35 6.54
N ALA A 46 5.81 14.45 5.25
CA ALA A 46 4.92 15.49 4.71
C ALA A 46 3.46 15.35 5.16
N GLY A 47 3.07 14.23 5.78
CA GLY A 47 1.77 14.06 6.41
C GLY A 47 0.69 13.43 5.53
N VAL A 48 1.05 12.58 4.55
CA VAL A 48 0.05 11.80 3.82
C VAL A 48 -0.71 10.85 4.76
N LYS A 49 -1.96 10.57 4.43
CA LYS A 49 -2.81 9.69 5.24
C LYS A 49 -2.52 8.21 4.99
N THR A 50 -2.24 7.84 3.75
CA THR A 50 -1.99 6.45 3.36
C THR A 50 -0.76 6.33 2.46
N ILE A 51 -0.11 5.17 2.54
CA ILE A 51 0.88 4.69 1.56
C ILE A 51 0.29 3.47 0.86
N GLU A 52 0.17 3.56 -0.46
CA GLU A 52 -0.29 2.48 -1.32
C GLU A 52 0.90 1.65 -1.80
N HIS A 53 0.76 0.33 -1.83
CA HIS A 53 1.75 -0.68 -2.19
C HIS A 53 2.92 -0.83 -1.21
N GLY A 54 3.72 0.19 -0.99
CA GLY A 54 4.80 0.18 -0.01
C GLY A 54 5.87 -0.90 -0.21
N THR A 55 6.10 -1.36 -1.44
CA THR A 55 6.80 -2.62 -1.77
C THR A 55 8.16 -2.80 -1.10
N LEU A 56 8.96 -1.75 -1.02
CA LEU A 56 10.33 -1.79 -0.49
C LEU A 56 10.45 -1.05 0.85
N MET A 57 9.38 -1.03 1.63
CA MET A 57 9.35 -0.41 2.96
C MET A 57 10.40 -1.03 3.87
N SER A 58 11.25 -0.19 4.45
CA SER A 58 12.18 -0.57 5.51
C SER A 58 11.48 -0.63 6.88
N GLU A 59 12.15 -1.24 7.85
CA GLU A 59 11.69 -1.20 9.25
C GLU A 59 11.62 0.23 9.80
N GLU A 60 12.56 1.08 9.42
CA GLU A 60 12.59 2.50 9.78
C GLU A 60 11.36 3.24 9.25
N THR A 61 11.00 2.99 7.99
CA THR A 61 9.79 3.57 7.38
C THR A 61 8.52 3.07 8.06
N ALA A 62 8.46 1.79 8.44
CA ALA A 62 7.34 1.25 9.22
C ALA A 62 7.19 1.95 10.59
N ASP A 63 8.30 2.18 11.30
CA ASP A 63 8.30 2.91 12.56
C ASP A 63 7.88 4.37 12.37
N LEU A 64 8.31 5.00 11.27
CA LEU A 64 7.90 6.35 10.90
C LEU A 64 6.40 6.44 10.63
N MET A 65 5.82 5.49 9.89
CA MET A 65 4.39 5.41 9.62
C MET A 65 3.57 5.30 10.92
N LYS A 66 4.01 4.49 11.88
CA LYS A 66 3.38 4.40 13.20
C LYS A 66 3.40 5.74 13.92
N LYS A 67 4.58 6.39 13.96
CA LYS A 67 4.75 7.70 14.62
C LYS A 67 3.83 8.77 14.05
N HIS A 68 3.61 8.76 12.73
CA HIS A 68 2.78 9.73 12.02
C HIS A 68 1.32 9.30 11.86
N ASN A 69 0.94 8.12 12.36
CA ASN A 69 -0.40 7.55 12.20
C ASN A 69 -0.83 7.44 10.71
N THR A 70 0.14 7.09 9.86
CA THR A 70 -0.07 6.84 8.43
C THR A 70 -0.47 5.39 8.24
N TYR A 71 -1.51 5.15 7.44
CA TYR A 71 -2.00 3.80 7.13
C TYR A 71 -1.22 3.19 5.95
N TYR A 72 -1.06 1.88 6.00
CA TYR A 72 -0.52 1.08 4.91
C TYR A 72 -1.64 0.33 4.19
N ILE A 73 -1.72 0.48 2.86
CA ILE A 73 -2.64 -0.23 1.98
C ILE A 73 -1.83 -1.12 1.04
N PRO A 74 -1.69 -2.42 1.33
CA PRO A 74 -0.66 -3.27 0.73
C PRO A 74 -0.93 -3.70 -0.71
N THR A 75 -2.19 -3.87 -1.11
CA THR A 75 -2.56 -4.33 -2.47
C THR A 75 -1.84 -5.61 -2.92
N LEU A 76 -1.80 -6.62 -2.04
CA LEU A 76 -1.09 -7.88 -2.27
C LEU A 76 -1.60 -8.60 -3.52
N SER A 77 -2.91 -8.51 -3.80
CA SER A 77 -3.55 -9.08 -4.98
C SER A 77 -2.93 -8.58 -6.27
N ALA A 78 -2.68 -7.27 -6.38
CA ALA A 78 -2.04 -6.67 -7.55
C ALA A 78 -0.60 -7.18 -7.72
N GLY A 79 0.19 -7.21 -6.65
CA GLY A 79 1.57 -7.71 -6.68
C GLY A 79 1.66 -9.19 -7.06
N LYS A 80 0.80 -10.03 -6.49
CA LYS A 80 0.74 -11.47 -6.82
C LYS A 80 0.33 -11.69 -8.27
N TYR A 81 -0.69 -10.98 -8.74
CA TYR A 81 -1.14 -11.08 -10.14
C TYR A 81 -0.03 -10.69 -11.13
N VAL A 82 0.66 -9.58 -10.88
CA VAL A 82 1.79 -9.13 -11.71
C VAL A 82 2.88 -10.19 -11.76
N ALA A 83 3.24 -10.79 -10.61
CA ALA A 83 4.25 -11.85 -10.54
C ALA A 83 3.81 -13.12 -11.26
N GLU A 84 2.55 -13.51 -11.17
CA GLU A 84 2.00 -14.69 -11.89
C GLU A 84 2.01 -14.46 -13.40
N LYS A 85 1.58 -13.29 -13.86
CA LYS A 85 1.57 -12.96 -15.29
C LYS A 85 2.98 -12.86 -15.89
N ALA A 86 3.96 -12.46 -15.10
CA ALA A 86 5.36 -12.44 -15.53
C ALA A 86 5.94 -13.83 -15.85
N LYS A 87 5.32 -14.92 -15.40
CA LYS A 87 5.69 -16.30 -15.74
C LYS A 87 5.20 -16.71 -17.13
N ILE A 88 4.25 -15.96 -17.70
CA ILE A 88 3.70 -16.24 -19.03
C ILE A 88 4.65 -15.62 -20.07
N LYS A 89 5.14 -16.45 -20.99
CA LYS A 89 6.03 -16.00 -22.05
C LYS A 89 5.38 -14.85 -22.84
N ASP A 90 6.15 -13.81 -23.08
CA ASP A 90 5.78 -12.62 -23.89
C ASP A 90 4.58 -11.81 -23.36
N TYR A 91 4.10 -12.07 -22.11
CA TYR A 91 3.04 -11.28 -21.49
C TYR A 91 3.51 -9.85 -21.16
N TYR A 92 4.72 -9.71 -20.61
CA TYR A 92 5.39 -8.45 -20.39
C TYR A 92 6.66 -8.31 -21.26
N PRO A 93 7.08 -7.09 -21.58
CA PRO A 93 8.40 -6.85 -22.18
C PRO A 93 9.52 -7.48 -21.34
N ALA A 94 10.52 -8.06 -21.98
CA ALA A 94 11.61 -8.81 -21.32
C ALA A 94 12.32 -8.00 -20.21
N VAL A 95 12.44 -6.68 -20.38
CA VAL A 95 13.07 -5.76 -19.41
C VAL A 95 12.25 -5.65 -18.10
N ILE A 96 10.94 -5.92 -18.13
CA ILE A 96 10.04 -5.81 -16.98
C ILE A 96 9.96 -7.13 -16.22
N VAL A 97 10.07 -8.28 -16.90
CA VAL A 97 9.86 -9.61 -16.32
C VAL A 97 10.63 -9.84 -15.01
N PRO A 98 11.93 -9.57 -14.88
CA PRO A 98 12.64 -9.80 -13.61
C PRO A 98 12.04 -9.04 -12.44
N LYS A 99 11.71 -7.75 -12.63
CA LYS A 99 11.08 -6.91 -11.59
C LYS A 99 9.68 -7.40 -11.23
N ALA A 100 8.90 -7.81 -12.24
CA ALA A 100 7.54 -8.30 -12.04
C ALA A 100 7.52 -9.63 -11.25
N LEU A 101 8.48 -10.53 -11.46
CA LEU A 101 8.60 -11.77 -10.71
C LEU A 101 8.92 -11.55 -9.22
N GLU A 102 9.64 -10.49 -8.90
CA GLU A 102 10.07 -10.19 -7.53
C GLU A 102 9.00 -9.44 -6.72
N ILE A 103 8.10 -8.70 -7.37
CA ILE A 103 7.21 -7.76 -6.69
C ILE A 103 6.23 -8.45 -5.75
N GLY A 104 5.63 -9.57 -6.16
CA GLY A 104 4.66 -10.28 -5.33
C GLY A 104 5.25 -10.83 -4.03
N PRO A 105 6.34 -11.64 -4.10
CA PRO A 105 7.03 -12.12 -2.91
C PRO A 105 7.58 -11.01 -2.01
N GLN A 106 8.09 -9.93 -2.60
CA GLN A 106 8.61 -8.79 -1.85
C GLN A 106 7.48 -8.07 -1.10
N LEU A 107 6.37 -7.79 -1.78
CA LEU A 107 5.22 -7.12 -1.18
C LEU A 107 4.65 -7.92 0.00
N GLN A 108 4.58 -9.24 -0.12
CA GLN A 108 4.13 -10.13 0.96
C GLN A 108 5.06 -10.09 2.18
N LYS A 109 6.38 -10.07 1.96
CA LYS A 109 7.37 -9.93 3.04
C LYS A 109 7.25 -8.58 3.74
N THR A 110 7.14 -7.52 2.96
CA THR A 110 6.98 -6.15 3.46
C THR A 110 5.70 -6.02 4.29
N PHE A 111 4.59 -6.57 3.81
CA PHE A 111 3.34 -6.58 4.56
C PHE A 111 3.48 -7.31 5.90
N ALA A 112 4.06 -8.51 5.91
CA ALA A 112 4.29 -9.26 7.14
C ALA A 112 5.16 -8.47 8.14
N MET A 113 6.21 -7.81 7.67
CA MET A 113 7.07 -6.97 8.51
C MET A 113 6.29 -5.78 9.07
N ALA A 114 5.56 -5.02 8.24
CA ALA A 114 4.79 -3.85 8.66
C ALA A 114 3.69 -4.23 9.67
N TYR A 115 2.96 -5.32 9.41
CA TYR A 115 1.95 -5.85 10.32
C TYR A 115 2.56 -6.23 11.68
N ASN A 116 3.65 -7.00 11.70
CA ASN A 116 4.32 -7.41 12.93
C ASN A 116 4.88 -6.22 13.73
N LYS A 117 5.25 -5.14 13.06
CA LYS A 117 5.66 -3.88 13.71
C LYS A 117 4.46 -3.06 14.22
N GLY A 118 3.24 -3.44 13.91
CA GLY A 118 2.02 -2.74 14.33
C GLY A 118 1.75 -1.45 13.56
N VAL A 119 2.10 -1.41 12.27
CA VAL A 119 1.65 -0.36 11.36
C VAL A 119 0.13 -0.49 11.18
N ASN A 120 -0.58 0.64 11.16
CA ASN A 120 -2.02 0.63 10.87
C ASN A 120 -2.27 0.16 9.44
N ILE A 121 -3.05 -0.91 9.29
CA ILE A 121 -3.36 -1.50 7.98
C ILE A 121 -4.79 -1.14 7.60
N ALA A 122 -4.99 -0.66 6.37
CA ALA A 122 -6.29 -0.55 5.74
C ALA A 122 -6.35 -1.39 4.47
N PHE A 123 -7.55 -1.79 4.09
CA PHE A 123 -7.77 -2.69 2.96
C PHE A 123 -7.81 -1.93 1.63
N GLY A 124 -7.11 -2.46 0.64
CA GLY A 124 -7.19 -2.01 -0.74
C GLY A 124 -6.60 -3.06 -1.67
N THR A 125 -7.08 -3.15 -2.90
CA THR A 125 -6.77 -4.26 -3.81
C THR A 125 -6.09 -3.85 -5.10
N ASP A 126 -6.24 -2.58 -5.50
CA ASP A 126 -5.80 -2.07 -6.81
C ASP A 126 -6.40 -2.87 -7.98
N ALA A 127 -7.71 -3.23 -7.86
CA ALA A 127 -8.43 -3.92 -8.93
C ALA A 127 -8.49 -3.04 -10.19
N GLY A 128 -8.20 -3.65 -11.35
CA GLY A 128 -7.85 -2.98 -12.60
C GLY A 128 -6.48 -3.46 -13.06
N VAL A 129 -5.54 -3.65 -12.12
CA VAL A 129 -4.30 -4.44 -12.37
C VAL A 129 -4.66 -5.91 -12.62
N PHE A 130 -5.67 -6.41 -11.92
CA PHE A 130 -6.24 -7.75 -12.10
C PHE A 130 -7.77 -7.66 -12.31
N PRO A 131 -8.45 -8.74 -12.74
CA PRO A 131 -9.88 -8.72 -13.02
C PRO A 131 -10.73 -8.33 -11.80
N HIS A 132 -11.72 -7.45 -11.99
CA HIS A 132 -12.74 -7.16 -10.99
C HIS A 132 -13.49 -8.44 -10.59
N GLY A 133 -13.91 -8.52 -9.33
CA GLY A 133 -14.57 -9.70 -8.75
C GLY A 133 -13.60 -10.62 -7.99
N GLU A 134 -12.29 -10.46 -8.15
CA GLU A 134 -11.26 -11.22 -7.41
C GLU A 134 -10.75 -10.50 -6.15
N ASN A 135 -11.31 -9.35 -5.82
CA ASN A 135 -10.90 -8.48 -4.72
C ASN A 135 -10.84 -9.20 -3.35
N ALA A 136 -11.74 -10.14 -3.10
CA ALA A 136 -11.77 -10.90 -1.85
C ALA A 136 -10.52 -11.76 -1.61
N LYS A 137 -9.71 -12.05 -2.62
CA LYS A 137 -8.44 -12.76 -2.47
C LYS A 137 -7.46 -12.00 -1.58
N GLU A 138 -7.56 -10.67 -1.50
CA GLU A 138 -6.72 -9.84 -0.64
C GLU A 138 -6.77 -10.29 0.82
N PHE A 139 -7.96 -10.60 1.35
CA PHE A 139 -8.11 -11.13 2.71
C PHE A 139 -7.27 -12.39 2.94
N GLY A 140 -7.34 -13.34 1.98
CA GLY A 140 -6.55 -14.57 2.04
C GLY A 140 -5.04 -14.29 2.04
N TYR A 141 -4.59 -13.36 1.22
CA TYR A 141 -3.17 -12.99 1.14
C TYR A 141 -2.66 -12.27 2.39
N MET A 142 -3.49 -11.43 3.02
CA MET A 142 -3.18 -10.85 4.32
C MET A 142 -3.04 -11.92 5.41
N VAL A 143 -3.94 -12.90 5.42
CA VAL A 143 -3.88 -14.02 6.38
C VAL A 143 -2.67 -14.92 6.12
N GLU A 144 -2.36 -15.24 4.87
CA GLU A 144 -1.13 -15.97 4.50
C GLU A 144 0.15 -15.27 5.00
N ALA A 145 0.13 -13.95 5.10
CA ALA A 145 1.25 -13.14 5.58
C ALA A 145 1.28 -12.96 7.11
N GLY A 146 0.34 -13.57 7.83
CA GLY A 146 0.34 -13.63 9.29
C GLY A 146 -0.74 -12.82 10.01
N MET A 147 -1.55 -12.04 9.28
CA MET A 147 -2.69 -11.31 9.88
C MET A 147 -3.78 -12.30 10.31
N THR A 148 -4.46 -12.04 11.41
CA THR A 148 -5.60 -12.88 11.78
C THR A 148 -6.80 -12.63 10.85
N PRO A 149 -7.67 -13.63 10.60
CA PRO A 149 -8.85 -13.43 9.77
C PRO A 149 -9.75 -12.28 10.24
N MET A 150 -9.87 -12.09 11.54
CA MET A 150 -10.68 -11.00 12.11
C MET A 150 -10.05 -9.63 11.80
N GLU A 151 -8.75 -9.47 11.98
CA GLU A 151 -8.05 -8.21 11.66
C GLU A 151 -8.09 -7.92 10.17
N ALA A 152 -8.00 -8.94 9.31
CA ALA A 152 -8.17 -8.76 7.86
C ALA A 152 -9.58 -8.22 7.54
N ILE A 153 -10.64 -8.71 8.16
CA ILE A 153 -12.00 -8.16 8.02
C ILE A 153 -12.06 -6.73 8.57
N GLN A 154 -11.48 -6.50 9.73
CA GLN A 154 -11.45 -5.17 10.36
C GLN A 154 -10.70 -4.14 9.51
N SER A 155 -9.64 -4.54 8.81
CA SER A 155 -8.91 -3.66 7.88
C SER A 155 -9.81 -3.12 6.76
N ALA A 156 -10.78 -3.91 6.29
CA ALA A 156 -11.72 -3.53 5.24
C ALA A 156 -12.99 -2.83 5.74
N THR A 157 -13.19 -2.79 7.04
CA THR A 157 -14.38 -2.24 7.68
C THR A 157 -14.03 -1.09 8.61
N ILE A 158 -13.73 -1.35 9.86
CA ILE A 158 -13.47 -0.35 10.91
C ILE A 158 -12.26 0.53 10.55
N GLU A 159 -11.14 -0.09 10.12
CA GLU A 159 -9.91 0.67 9.86
C GLU A 159 -10.04 1.53 8.58
N THR A 160 -10.65 0.99 7.53
CA THR A 160 -10.92 1.78 6.32
C THR A 160 -11.93 2.90 6.59
N ALA A 161 -12.94 2.68 7.44
CA ALA A 161 -13.87 3.74 7.86
C ALA A 161 -13.13 4.91 8.54
N LYS A 162 -12.16 4.64 9.41
CA LYS A 162 -11.29 5.66 10.02
C LYS A 162 -10.46 6.41 8.99
N VAL A 163 -9.90 5.71 7.99
CA VAL A 163 -9.18 6.35 6.89
C VAL A 163 -10.08 7.31 6.13
N LEU A 164 -11.35 6.94 5.92
CA LEU A 164 -12.34 7.75 5.20
C LEU A 164 -12.99 8.83 6.07
N LYS A 165 -12.69 8.92 7.38
CA LYS A 165 -13.38 9.78 8.36
C LYS A 165 -14.89 9.53 8.38
N ALA A 166 -15.29 8.27 8.29
CA ALA A 166 -16.69 7.85 8.16
C ALA A 166 -17.07 6.78 9.21
N GLU A 167 -16.32 6.65 10.29
CA GLU A 167 -16.49 5.62 11.32
C GLU A 167 -17.84 5.70 12.05
N GLU A 168 -18.49 6.87 12.07
CA GLU A 168 -19.83 7.02 12.63
C GLU A 168 -20.93 6.42 11.75
N ALA A 169 -20.67 6.26 10.45
CA ALA A 169 -21.65 5.82 9.44
C ALA A 169 -21.30 4.48 8.78
N LEU A 170 -20.04 4.06 8.82
CA LEU A 170 -19.53 2.90 8.09
C LEU A 170 -18.65 2.01 8.98
N GLY A 171 -18.44 0.78 8.50
CA GLY A 171 -17.48 -0.17 9.10
C GLY A 171 -18.03 -1.00 10.25
N GLN A 172 -19.27 -0.81 10.68
CA GLN A 172 -19.92 -1.57 11.75
C GLN A 172 -21.29 -2.06 11.31
N LEU A 173 -21.74 -3.17 11.94
CA LEU A 173 -23.12 -3.62 11.86
C LEU A 173 -23.90 -2.88 12.97
N ALA A 174 -24.96 -2.18 12.60
CA ALA A 174 -25.85 -1.47 13.51
C ALA A 174 -27.06 -2.35 13.87
#